data_0834855fff5d48d081b9b22d8a6eb18e
#
_entry.id   0834855fff5d48d081b9b22d8a6eb18e
#
_cell.length_a   1.000
_cell.length_b   1.000
_cell.length_c   1.000
_cell.angle_alpha   90.00
_cell.angle_beta   90.00
_cell.angle_gamma   90.00
#
_symmetry.space_group_name_H-M   'P 1'
#
loop_
_entity.id
_entity.type
_entity.pdbx_description
1 polymer ?
#
loop_
_entity_poly.entity_id
_entity_poly.type
_entity_poly.pdbx_seq_one_letter_code
_entity_poly.pdbx_strand_id
1 'polypeptide(L)'
;DPERTDDSGIPAAKLLYRMSENSLRMIDFHQERARESLQAAGAYDTIVAPQIRATGWHLLGTCKMGDDAATSVVDRWGRCHDVPNLFVFDGSVWPTSSGMNPTATIAALALRFTDHLIAERREQPRPL
;
A
#
# COMPACT_ATOMS: atom_id res chain seq x y z
N ASP A 1 11.22 -18.06 -5.82
CA ASP A 1 12.15 -18.63 -6.77
C ASP A 1 12.55 -20.04 -6.31
N PRO A 2 12.09 -21.11 -6.99
CA PRO A 2 12.39 -22.47 -6.56
C PRO A 2 13.88 -22.88 -6.75
N GLU A 3 14.63 -22.13 -7.57
CA GLU A 3 16.05 -22.41 -7.85
C GLU A 3 16.99 -21.74 -6.86
N ARG A 4 16.45 -20.84 -6.00
CA ARG A 4 17.20 -20.13 -4.97
C ARG A 4 16.54 -20.33 -3.62
N THR A 5 17.30 -20.82 -2.67
CA THR A 5 16.83 -21.01 -1.29
C THR A 5 17.72 -20.24 -0.32
N ASP A 6 17.20 -19.95 0.86
CA ASP A 6 18.00 -19.53 2.00
C ASP A 6 18.75 -20.72 2.63
N ASP A 7 19.53 -20.46 3.69
CA ASP A 7 20.32 -21.48 4.40
C ASP A 7 19.44 -22.56 5.08
N SER A 8 18.14 -22.32 5.23
CA SER A 8 17.15 -23.25 5.76
C SER A 8 16.40 -24.03 4.67
N GLY A 9 16.73 -23.83 3.40
CA GLY A 9 16.08 -24.46 2.27
C GLY A 9 14.72 -23.83 1.88
N ILE A 10 14.38 -22.66 2.42
CA ILE A 10 13.14 -21.95 2.08
C ILE A 10 13.36 -21.19 0.76
N PRO A 11 12.42 -21.33 -0.22
CA PRO A 11 12.53 -20.62 -1.49
C PRO A 11 12.63 -19.10 -1.31
N ALA A 12 13.57 -18.47 -1.99
CA ALA A 12 13.73 -17.02 -1.95
C ALA A 12 12.54 -16.30 -2.61
N ALA A 13 12.14 -15.16 -2.05
CA ALA A 13 11.12 -14.33 -2.67
C ALA A 13 11.62 -13.78 -4.02
N LYS A 14 10.83 -13.97 -5.09
CA LYS A 14 11.07 -13.39 -6.41
C LYS A 14 10.05 -12.28 -6.66
N LEU A 15 10.53 -11.04 -6.66
CA LEU A 15 9.71 -9.87 -6.93
C LEU A 15 9.71 -9.55 -8.43
N LEU A 16 8.54 -9.69 -9.08
CA LEU A 16 8.32 -9.28 -10.46
C LEU A 16 7.66 -7.90 -10.44
N TYR A 17 8.42 -6.87 -10.74
CA TYR A 17 7.94 -5.49 -10.73
C TYR A 17 7.91 -4.90 -12.13
N ARG A 18 6.77 -4.36 -12.52
CA ARG A 18 6.59 -3.63 -13.76
C ARG A 18 5.81 -2.36 -13.49
N MET A 19 6.37 -1.21 -13.87
CA MET A 19 5.63 0.04 -13.83
C MET A 19 4.57 0.10 -14.92
N SER A 20 3.41 0.63 -14.57
CA SER A 20 2.38 0.94 -15.56
C SER A 20 2.82 2.12 -16.45
N GLU A 21 2.32 2.17 -17.67
CA GLU A 21 2.58 3.29 -18.58
C GLU A 21 2.10 4.62 -17.97
N ASN A 22 0.98 4.61 -17.26
CA ASN A 22 0.49 5.80 -16.57
C ASN A 22 1.45 6.27 -15.47
N SER A 23 2.05 5.35 -14.70
CA SER A 23 3.05 5.70 -13.69
C SER A 23 4.29 6.34 -14.31
N LEU A 24 4.74 5.83 -15.46
CA LEU A 24 5.87 6.43 -16.19
C LEU A 24 5.55 7.85 -16.64
N ARG A 25 4.38 8.07 -17.24
CA ARG A 25 3.93 9.43 -17.64
C ARG A 25 3.80 10.39 -16.44
N MET A 26 3.34 9.89 -15.30
CA MET A 26 3.26 10.69 -14.08
C MET A 26 4.66 11.10 -13.58
N ILE A 27 5.64 10.21 -13.63
CA ILE A 27 7.02 10.52 -13.27
C ILE A 27 7.57 11.62 -14.17
N ASP A 28 7.46 11.48 -15.47
CA ASP A 28 7.94 12.48 -16.43
C ASP A 28 7.28 13.86 -16.19
N PHE A 29 5.97 13.87 -16.00
CA PHE A 29 5.23 15.09 -15.69
C PHE A 29 5.72 15.75 -14.39
N HIS A 30 5.88 14.98 -13.32
CA HIS A 30 6.30 15.56 -12.04
C HIS A 30 7.76 16.00 -12.03
N GLN A 31 8.65 15.30 -12.74
CA GLN A 31 10.03 15.71 -12.89
C GLN A 31 10.13 17.08 -13.60
N GLU A 32 9.34 17.29 -14.65
CA GLU A 32 9.29 18.58 -15.33
C GLU A 32 8.75 19.70 -14.44
N ARG A 33 7.66 19.46 -13.70
CA ARG A 33 7.12 20.45 -12.74
C ARG A 33 8.11 20.76 -11.60
N ALA A 34 8.83 19.77 -11.12
CA ALA A 34 9.86 19.96 -10.10
C ALA A 34 11.02 20.81 -10.64
N ARG A 35 11.47 20.55 -11.87
CA ARG A 35 12.50 21.34 -12.54
C ARG A 35 12.09 22.81 -12.70
N GLU A 36 10.89 23.07 -13.20
CA GLU A 36 10.36 24.43 -13.33
C GLU A 36 10.30 25.16 -11.99
N SER A 37 9.85 24.49 -10.94
CA SER A 37 9.80 25.04 -9.58
C SER A 37 11.19 25.42 -9.08
N LEU A 38 12.18 24.56 -9.28
CA LEU A 38 13.56 24.82 -8.85
C LEU A 38 14.16 26.00 -9.63
N GLN A 39 13.94 26.07 -10.95
CA GLN A 39 14.39 27.18 -11.80
C GLN A 39 13.73 28.50 -11.38
N ALA A 40 12.42 28.50 -11.11
CA ALA A 40 11.70 29.66 -10.61
C ALA A 40 12.22 30.13 -9.22
N ALA A 41 12.72 29.22 -8.41
CA ALA A 41 13.36 29.52 -7.13
C ALA A 41 14.83 29.95 -7.27
N GLY A 42 15.38 30.07 -8.50
CA GLY A 42 16.73 30.55 -8.75
C GLY A 42 17.79 29.47 -8.94
N ALA A 43 17.43 28.22 -9.10
CA ALA A 43 18.40 27.18 -9.44
C ALA A 43 19.01 27.44 -10.83
N TYR A 44 20.34 27.45 -10.91
CA TYR A 44 21.09 27.66 -12.16
C TYR A 44 21.23 26.38 -12.99
N ASP A 45 21.07 25.21 -12.34
CA ASP A 45 21.08 23.89 -12.99
C ASP A 45 20.23 22.90 -12.21
N THR A 46 19.78 21.83 -12.87
CA THR A 46 18.96 20.76 -12.26
C THR A 46 19.41 19.41 -12.76
N ILE A 47 19.60 18.47 -11.84
CA ILE A 47 19.94 17.09 -12.15
C ILE A 47 18.71 16.22 -11.92
N VAL A 48 18.28 15.51 -12.96
CA VAL A 48 17.21 14.51 -12.83
C VAL A 48 17.83 13.18 -12.42
N ALA A 49 17.54 12.74 -11.20
CA ALA A 49 17.96 11.41 -10.75
C ALA A 49 17.16 10.34 -11.52
N PRO A 50 17.82 9.30 -12.03
CA PRO A 50 17.11 8.19 -12.65
C PRO A 50 16.24 7.50 -11.60
N GLN A 51 15.16 6.86 -12.04
CA GLN A 51 14.30 6.09 -11.15
C GLN A 51 15.11 5.01 -10.41
N ILE A 52 15.08 5.04 -9.09
CA ILE A 52 15.75 4.04 -8.24
C ILE A 52 14.75 2.91 -7.98
N ARG A 53 14.94 1.76 -8.65
CA ARG A 53 14.04 0.59 -8.55
C ARG A 53 13.92 0.00 -7.13
N ALA A 54 14.86 0.28 -6.24
CA ALA A 54 14.92 -0.26 -4.88
C ALA A 54 14.19 0.59 -3.82
N THR A 55 13.46 1.65 -4.19
CA THR A 55 12.84 2.61 -3.25
C THR A 55 11.32 2.46 -3.08
N GLY A 56 10.74 1.35 -3.46
CA GLY A 56 9.32 1.05 -3.25
C GLY A 56 9.03 0.68 -1.79
N TRP A 57 8.98 1.65 -0.88
CA TRP A 57 8.85 1.41 0.57
C TRP A 57 7.40 1.53 1.07
N HIS A 58 6.50 2.04 0.24
CA HIS A 58 5.08 2.15 0.54
C HIS A 58 4.29 1.04 -0.20
N LEU A 59 4.52 -0.21 0.21
CA LEU A 59 3.81 -1.36 -0.36
C LEU A 59 2.37 -1.38 0.17
N LEU A 60 1.39 -1.23 -0.72
CA LEU A 60 -0.02 -1.10 -0.41
C LEU A 60 -0.86 -2.00 -1.32
N GLY A 61 -2.08 -2.36 -0.90
CA GLY A 61 -3.10 -2.95 -1.76
C GLY A 61 -3.08 -4.47 -1.92
N THR A 62 -2.20 -5.21 -1.25
CA THR A 62 -2.15 -6.68 -1.35
C THR A 62 -3.42 -7.35 -0.81
N CYS A 63 -4.04 -6.79 0.23
CA CYS A 63 -5.31 -7.22 0.82
C CYS A 63 -6.37 -6.12 0.66
N LYS A 64 -6.49 -5.58 -0.54
CA LYS A 64 -7.34 -4.41 -0.86
C LYS A 64 -8.73 -4.51 -0.25
N MET A 65 -9.17 -3.43 0.43
CA MET A 65 -10.53 -3.32 0.94
C MET A 65 -11.54 -2.96 -0.15
N GLY A 66 -12.78 -3.40 0.04
CA GLY A 66 -13.91 -3.07 -0.82
C GLY A 66 -15.19 -3.76 -0.38
N ASP A 67 -16.31 -3.36 -0.97
CA ASP A 67 -17.63 -3.93 -0.62
C ASP A 67 -17.95 -5.22 -1.41
N ASP A 68 -17.19 -5.49 -2.48
CA ASP A 68 -17.39 -6.65 -3.34
C ASP A 68 -16.28 -7.69 -3.13
N ALA A 69 -16.65 -8.86 -2.61
CA ALA A 69 -15.74 -9.98 -2.37
C ALA A 69 -15.06 -10.51 -3.65
N ALA A 70 -15.64 -10.28 -4.83
CA ALA A 70 -15.03 -10.70 -6.09
C ALA A 70 -13.83 -9.83 -6.49
N THR A 71 -13.71 -8.62 -5.92
CA THR A 71 -12.69 -7.64 -6.27
C THR A 71 -11.89 -7.11 -5.09
N SER A 72 -12.16 -7.60 -3.87
CA SER A 72 -11.48 -7.19 -2.63
C SER A 72 -11.26 -8.38 -1.71
N VAL A 73 -10.29 -8.27 -0.81
CA VAL A 73 -9.94 -9.30 0.18
C VAL A 73 -10.66 -9.07 1.50
N VAL A 74 -10.78 -7.81 1.90
CA VAL A 74 -11.44 -7.40 3.14
C VAL A 74 -12.53 -6.36 2.85
N ASP A 75 -13.50 -6.27 3.75
CA ASP A 75 -14.54 -5.25 3.73
C ASP A 75 -14.02 -3.88 4.19
N ARG A 76 -14.91 -2.88 4.24
CA ARG A 76 -14.63 -1.50 4.71
C ARG A 76 -14.21 -1.39 6.18
N TRP A 77 -14.24 -2.49 6.92
CA TRP A 77 -13.85 -2.59 8.33
C TRP A 77 -12.62 -3.48 8.54
N GLY A 78 -11.97 -3.89 7.45
CA GLY A 78 -10.78 -4.74 7.49
C GLY A 78 -11.07 -6.20 7.76
N ARG A 79 -12.33 -6.64 7.76
CA ARG A 79 -12.73 -8.04 7.91
C ARG A 79 -12.59 -8.79 6.60
N CYS A 80 -11.95 -9.96 6.60
CA CYS A 80 -11.83 -10.81 5.43
C CYS A 80 -13.21 -11.33 4.98
N HIS A 81 -13.49 -11.26 3.67
CA HIS A 81 -14.73 -11.76 3.10
C HIS A 81 -14.87 -13.29 3.24
N ASP A 82 -13.79 -14.03 3.04
CA ASP A 82 -13.80 -15.50 3.06
C ASP A 82 -13.63 -16.10 4.47
N VAL A 83 -13.03 -15.33 5.40
CA VAL A 83 -12.72 -15.79 6.75
C VAL A 83 -13.24 -14.76 7.77
N PRO A 84 -14.49 -14.91 8.26
CA PRO A 84 -15.18 -13.87 9.04
C PRO A 84 -14.53 -13.49 10.38
N ASN A 85 -13.62 -14.29 10.90
CA ASN A 85 -12.86 -14.01 12.13
C ASN A 85 -11.42 -13.54 11.86
N LEU A 86 -11.05 -13.31 10.60
CA LEU A 86 -9.76 -12.74 10.19
C LEU A 86 -9.91 -11.26 9.86
N PHE A 87 -8.99 -10.45 10.38
CA PHE A 87 -8.95 -9.02 10.15
C PHE A 87 -7.56 -8.59 9.69
N VAL A 88 -7.49 -7.60 8.80
CA VAL A 88 -6.23 -7.01 8.32
C VAL A 88 -6.28 -5.51 8.60
N PHE A 89 -5.34 -5.00 9.41
CA PHE A 89 -5.30 -3.61 9.90
C PHE A 89 -3.99 -2.90 9.57
N ASP A 90 -3.48 -3.10 8.36
CA ASP A 90 -2.24 -2.50 7.90
C ASP A 90 -2.38 -1.84 6.51
N GLY A 91 -1.28 -1.40 5.92
CA GLY A 91 -1.28 -0.73 4.61
C GLY A 91 -1.76 -1.58 3.45
N SER A 92 -1.78 -2.91 3.60
CA SER A 92 -2.23 -3.82 2.53
C SER A 92 -3.71 -3.66 2.17
N VAL A 93 -4.53 -3.11 3.07
CA VAL A 93 -5.98 -2.90 2.83
C VAL A 93 -6.28 -1.72 1.90
N TRP A 94 -5.31 -0.89 1.57
CA TRP A 94 -5.55 0.29 0.74
C TRP A 94 -5.92 -0.09 -0.69
N PRO A 95 -7.03 0.45 -1.25
CA PRO A 95 -7.44 0.18 -2.62
C PRO A 95 -6.55 0.89 -3.65
N THR A 96 -5.89 1.98 -3.26
CA THR A 96 -4.98 2.77 -4.10
C THR A 96 -3.97 3.51 -3.23
N SER A 97 -2.82 3.88 -3.79
CA SER A 97 -1.81 4.67 -3.09
C SER A 97 -2.17 6.15 -3.05
N SER A 98 -1.71 6.85 -2.01
CA SER A 98 -1.72 8.32 -1.93
C SER A 98 -0.42 8.92 -2.47
N GLY A 99 -0.39 10.24 -2.65
CA GLY A 99 0.83 10.98 -3.02
C GLY A 99 1.79 11.27 -1.86
N MET A 100 1.42 10.92 -0.62
CA MET A 100 2.19 11.20 0.60
C MET A 100 2.43 9.92 1.39
N ASN A 101 3.40 9.98 2.32
CA ASN A 101 3.75 8.88 3.21
C ASN A 101 2.52 8.42 4.01
N PRO A 102 2.14 7.11 3.97
CA PRO A 102 0.81 6.67 4.40
C PRO A 102 0.70 6.32 5.88
N THR A 103 1.78 6.32 6.66
CA THR A 103 1.82 5.76 8.03
C THR A 103 0.73 6.32 8.95
N ALA A 104 0.53 7.65 8.97
CA ALA A 104 -0.49 8.26 9.82
C ALA A 104 -1.92 7.81 9.43
N THR A 105 -2.19 7.68 8.14
CA THR A 105 -3.49 7.21 7.64
C THR A 105 -3.68 5.71 7.89
N ILE A 106 -2.61 4.89 7.79
CA ILE A 106 -2.66 3.47 8.18
C ILE A 106 -3.05 3.34 9.65
N ALA A 107 -2.40 4.12 10.53
CA ALA A 107 -2.72 4.12 11.96
C ALA A 107 -4.17 4.57 12.23
N ALA A 108 -4.64 5.61 11.56
CA ALA A 108 -6.03 6.09 11.67
C ALA A 108 -7.05 5.04 11.21
N LEU A 109 -6.78 4.32 10.12
CA LEU A 109 -7.63 3.21 9.66
C LEU A 109 -7.63 2.05 10.66
N ALA A 110 -6.48 1.67 11.21
CA ALA A 110 -6.39 0.62 12.22
C ALA A 110 -7.22 0.97 13.47
N LEU A 111 -7.14 2.22 13.95
CA LEU A 111 -7.98 2.69 15.06
C LEU A 111 -9.48 2.62 14.71
N ARG A 112 -9.86 3.14 13.55
CA ARG A 112 -11.26 3.09 13.08
C ARG A 112 -11.80 1.66 13.01
N PHE A 113 -11.03 0.71 12.49
CA PHE A 113 -11.43 -0.69 12.41
C PHE A 113 -11.54 -1.33 13.80
N THR A 114 -10.60 -1.01 14.68
CA THR A 114 -10.62 -1.48 16.07
C THR A 114 -11.83 -0.95 16.83
N ASP A 115 -12.16 0.33 16.71
CA ASP A 115 -13.35 0.92 17.35
C ASP A 115 -14.63 0.25 16.88
N HIS A 116 -14.75 -0.01 15.57
CA HIS A 116 -15.89 -0.74 15.01
C HIS A 116 -15.99 -2.17 15.55
N LEU A 117 -14.88 -2.90 15.60
CA LEU A 117 -14.83 -4.27 16.13
C LEU A 117 -15.21 -4.34 17.61
N ILE A 118 -14.77 -3.35 18.41
CA ILE A 118 -15.14 -3.24 19.82
C ILE A 118 -16.64 -2.97 19.98
N ALA A 119 -17.20 -2.05 19.18
CA ALA A 119 -18.62 -1.76 19.20
C ALA A 119 -19.46 -2.99 18.83
N GLU A 120 -19.11 -3.66 17.73
CA GLU A 120 -19.79 -4.90 17.29
C GLU A 120 -19.76 -6.01 18.38
N ARG A 121 -18.61 -6.17 19.06
CA ARG A 121 -18.49 -7.16 20.14
C ARG A 121 -19.33 -6.84 21.38
N ARG A 122 -19.53 -5.58 21.69
CA ARG A 122 -20.39 -5.15 22.79
C ARG A 122 -21.87 -5.39 22.49
N GLU A 123 -22.27 -5.20 21.21
CA GLU A 123 -23.64 -5.45 20.78
C GLU A 123 -23.96 -6.94 20.61
N GLN A 124 -22.99 -7.74 20.23
CA GLN A 124 -23.13 -9.17 20.00
C GLN A 124 -21.99 -9.95 20.72
N PRO A 125 -22.09 -10.12 22.06
CA PRO A 125 -21.09 -10.89 22.79
C PRO A 125 -21.07 -12.34 22.30
N ARG A 126 -20.00 -12.73 21.58
CA ARG A 126 -19.77 -14.14 21.23
C ARG A 126 -19.00 -14.79 22.36
N PRO A 127 -19.34 -16.03 22.78
CA PRO A 127 -18.47 -16.79 23.68
C PRO A 127 -17.08 -16.95 23.05
N LEU A 128 -16.05 -16.87 23.87
CA LEU A 128 -14.64 -17.10 23.51
C LEU A 128 -14.44 -18.50 22.97
#